data_83043db6b22a542e9603012a4ddef791
#
_entry.id   83043db6b22a542e9603012a4ddef791
#
_cell.length_a   1.000
_cell.length_b   1.000
_cell.length_c   1.000
_cell.angle_alpha   90.00
_cell.angle_beta   90.00
_cell.angle_gamma   90.00
#
_symmetry.space_group_name_H-M   'P 1'
#
loop_
_entity.id
_entity.type
_entity.pdbx_description
1 polymer ?
#
loop_
_entity_poly.entity_id
_entity_poly.type
_entity_poly.pdbx_seq_one_letter_code
_entity_poly.pdbx_strand_id
1 'polypeptide(L)'
;MSQIRNASDSTCKKLFRDDGCFADICNYAFFQGKQIIKPEELVSRENDVSTLIGKEALPMETKRYRDIVRKASINGEYMIIGVEHQSTLDKNMIIRILNYDAQLYINQVERGKEVYPVGTFVFYTGDKEWTYPKSLKESLKIPPEMEEYINDWKLPVL
;
A
#
# COMPACT_ATOMS: atom_id res chain seq x y z
N MET A 1 12.69 15.77 18.45
CA MET A 1 11.56 15.25 17.64
C MET A 1 11.97 14.39 16.45
N SER A 2 13.08 14.64 15.74
CA SER A 2 13.53 13.80 14.60
C SER A 2 13.96 12.38 14.97
N GLN A 3 14.59 12.17 16.13
CA GLN A 3 15.07 10.85 16.55
C GLN A 3 13.94 9.87 16.90
N ILE A 4 12.84 10.34 17.47
CA ILE A 4 11.68 9.50 17.81
C ILE A 4 10.96 9.04 16.54
N ARG A 5 10.84 9.91 15.52
CA ARG A 5 10.27 9.56 14.22
C ARG A 5 11.08 8.48 13.50
N ASN A 6 12.41 8.60 13.50
CA ASN A 6 13.29 7.61 12.89
C ASN A 6 13.23 6.24 13.59
N ALA A 7 13.07 6.22 14.93
CA ALA A 7 12.94 4.98 15.69
C ALA A 7 11.61 4.27 15.40
N SER A 8 10.50 5.00 15.31
CA SER A 8 9.19 4.46 14.95
C SER A 8 9.20 3.88 13.55
N ASP A 9 9.76 4.60 12.57
CA ASP A 9 9.86 4.17 11.17
C ASP A 9 10.72 2.89 11.04
N SER A 10 11.86 2.82 11.72
CA SER A 10 12.71 1.62 11.71
C SER A 10 12.04 0.41 12.37
N THR A 11 11.23 0.63 13.41
CA THR A 11 10.49 -0.42 14.11
C THR A 11 9.36 -0.96 13.23
N CYS A 12 8.59 -0.09 12.58
CA CYS A 12 7.55 -0.49 11.63
C CYS A 12 8.12 -1.28 10.45
N LYS A 13 9.27 -0.86 9.90
CA LYS A 13 9.96 -1.60 8.84
C LYS A 13 10.38 -3.01 9.26
N LYS A 14 10.84 -3.19 10.50
CA LYS A 14 11.15 -4.53 11.04
C LYS A 14 9.89 -5.38 11.18
N LEU A 15 8.80 -4.80 11.67
CA LEU A 15 7.52 -5.47 11.81
C LEU A 15 7.00 -5.99 10.46
N PHE A 16 7.08 -5.17 9.41
CA PHE A 16 6.64 -5.53 8.06
C PHE A 16 7.55 -6.52 7.33
N ARG A 17 8.76 -6.79 7.86
CA ARG A 17 9.67 -7.83 7.34
C ARG A 17 9.38 -9.21 7.89
N ASP A 18 8.73 -9.29 9.03
CA ASP A 18 8.27 -10.55 9.60
C ASP A 18 7.00 -11.01 8.86
N ASP A 19 7.05 -12.23 8.31
CA ASP A 19 5.97 -12.76 7.47
C ASP A 19 4.67 -12.95 8.25
N GLY A 20 4.75 -13.39 9.50
CA GLY A 20 3.60 -13.57 10.37
C GLY A 20 2.94 -12.24 10.70
N CYS A 21 3.72 -11.26 11.16
CA CYS A 21 3.24 -9.91 11.45
C CYS A 21 2.65 -9.23 10.22
N PHE A 22 3.31 -9.37 9.06
CA PHE A 22 2.82 -8.78 7.81
C PHE A 22 1.47 -9.38 7.39
N ALA A 23 1.35 -10.71 7.42
CA ALA A 23 0.10 -11.40 7.09
C ALA A 23 -1.03 -10.97 8.03
N ASP A 24 -0.80 -10.92 9.34
CA ASP A 24 -1.81 -10.51 10.33
C ASP A 24 -2.27 -9.07 10.12
N ILE A 25 -1.35 -8.13 9.87
CA ILE A 25 -1.67 -6.74 9.60
C ILE A 25 -2.48 -6.62 8.30
N CYS A 26 -2.11 -7.33 7.23
CA CYS A 26 -2.86 -7.35 5.98
C CYS A 26 -4.25 -7.95 6.17
N ASN A 27 -4.37 -9.04 6.92
CA ASN A 27 -5.65 -9.66 7.23
C ASN A 27 -6.57 -8.71 8.00
N TYR A 28 -6.02 -7.92 8.91
CA TYR A 28 -6.80 -6.91 9.61
C TYR A 28 -7.21 -5.76 8.67
N ALA A 29 -6.29 -5.25 7.84
CA ALA A 29 -6.53 -4.13 6.94
C ALA A 29 -7.59 -4.41 5.88
N PHE A 30 -7.54 -5.59 5.25
CA PHE A 30 -8.39 -5.93 4.11
C PHE A 30 -9.58 -6.82 4.47
N PHE A 31 -9.44 -7.66 5.51
CA PHE A 31 -10.39 -8.75 5.78
C PHE A 31 -10.97 -8.74 7.19
N GLN A 32 -10.81 -7.63 7.93
CA GLN A 32 -11.33 -7.46 9.30
C GLN A 32 -10.82 -8.56 10.26
N GLY A 33 -9.57 -8.99 10.09
CA GLY A 33 -8.93 -10.00 10.92
C GLY A 33 -9.17 -11.45 10.49
N LYS A 34 -9.97 -11.72 9.44
CA LYS A 34 -10.09 -13.06 8.88
C LYS A 34 -8.74 -13.48 8.29
N GLN A 35 -8.26 -14.67 8.65
CA GLN A 35 -6.97 -15.22 8.22
C GLN A 35 -7.04 -15.73 6.77
N ILE A 36 -7.01 -14.81 5.81
CA ILE A 36 -7.07 -15.07 4.37
C ILE A 36 -5.66 -15.15 3.79
N ILE A 37 -4.77 -14.23 4.19
CA ILE A 37 -3.35 -14.24 3.80
C ILE A 37 -2.58 -15.02 4.86
N LYS A 38 -1.87 -16.05 4.44
CA LYS A 38 -1.03 -16.86 5.33
C LYS A 38 0.45 -16.47 5.16
N PRO A 39 1.28 -16.55 6.20
CA PRO A 39 2.70 -16.21 6.11
C PRO A 39 3.44 -16.96 4.99
N GLU A 40 3.13 -18.25 4.80
CA GLU A 40 3.71 -19.11 3.76
C GLU A 40 3.27 -18.75 2.32
N GLU A 41 2.22 -17.97 2.17
CA GLU A 41 1.71 -17.49 0.88
C GLU A 41 2.32 -16.14 0.47
N LEU A 42 3.18 -15.58 1.30
CA LEU A 42 3.97 -14.40 0.96
C LEU A 42 5.17 -14.79 0.11
N VAL A 43 5.13 -14.43 -1.17
CA VAL A 43 6.05 -14.96 -2.20
C VAL A 43 7.33 -14.15 -2.31
N SER A 44 7.41 -12.93 -1.78
CA SER A 44 8.57 -12.08 -2.02
C SER A 44 9.24 -11.57 -0.75
N ARG A 45 10.54 -11.82 -0.66
CA ARG A 45 11.47 -11.02 0.14
C ARG A 45 11.85 -9.76 -0.67
N GLU A 46 12.34 -8.71 0.01
CA GLU A 46 12.67 -7.38 -0.57
C GLU A 46 13.42 -7.41 -1.94
N ASN A 47 14.18 -8.46 -2.23
CA ASN A 47 14.92 -8.59 -3.48
C ASN A 47 14.04 -8.89 -4.70
N ASP A 48 12.89 -9.52 -4.53
CA ASP A 48 12.01 -9.87 -5.65
C ASP A 48 11.09 -8.72 -6.02
N VAL A 49 10.75 -7.85 -5.07
CA VAL A 49 9.99 -6.63 -5.33
C VAL A 49 10.83 -5.62 -6.10
N SER A 50 12.13 -5.52 -5.84
CA SER A 50 13.04 -4.69 -6.64
C SER A 50 13.14 -5.17 -8.10
N THR A 51 12.92 -6.46 -8.35
CA THR A 51 12.76 -7.03 -9.71
C THR A 51 11.36 -6.80 -10.28
N LEU A 52 10.34 -6.65 -9.47
CA LEU A 52 8.99 -6.30 -9.91
C LEU A 52 8.85 -4.80 -10.22
N ILE A 53 9.48 -3.96 -9.43
CA ILE A 53 9.35 -2.49 -9.51
C ILE A 53 10.50 -1.85 -10.33
N GLY A 54 11.66 -2.51 -10.46
CA GLY A 54 12.89 -1.95 -11.05
C GLY A 54 13.57 -0.89 -10.20
N LYS A 55 14.83 -1.11 -9.91
CA LYS A 55 15.63 -0.15 -9.13
C LYS A 55 15.77 1.24 -9.81
N GLU A 56 15.55 1.31 -11.12
CA GLU A 56 15.75 2.51 -11.94
C GLU A 56 14.46 3.22 -12.39
N ALA A 57 13.31 2.53 -12.32
CA ALA A 57 12.07 3.02 -12.94
C ALA A 57 11.21 3.92 -12.05
N LEU A 58 11.49 4.02 -10.74
CA LEU A 58 10.80 4.97 -9.88
C LEU A 58 11.58 6.27 -9.82
N PRO A 59 10.97 7.43 -10.11
CA PRO A 59 11.58 8.73 -9.82
C PRO A 59 12.11 8.74 -8.39
N MET A 60 13.25 9.42 -8.15
CA MET A 60 13.88 9.47 -6.81
C MET A 60 12.91 9.88 -5.70
N GLU A 61 11.90 10.67 -6.03
CA GLU A 61 10.83 11.08 -5.12
C GLU A 61 9.89 9.93 -4.73
N THR A 62 9.61 9.00 -5.63
CA THR A 62 8.75 7.84 -5.36
C THR A 62 9.43 6.80 -4.46
N LYS A 63 10.77 6.70 -4.52
CA LYS A 63 11.56 5.85 -3.59
C LYS A 63 11.49 6.31 -2.13
N ARG A 64 11.11 7.57 -1.88
CA ARG A 64 11.00 8.15 -0.53
C ARG A 64 9.71 7.83 0.20
N TYR A 65 8.67 7.37 -0.48
CA TYR A 65 7.30 7.42 0.05
C TYR A 65 6.63 6.07 0.25
N ARG A 66 7.21 4.97 -0.23
CA ARG A 66 6.65 3.65 -0.04
C ARG A 66 7.54 2.81 0.85
N ASP A 67 7.00 2.45 2.01
CA ASP A 67 7.79 1.74 3.00
C ASP A 67 7.98 0.27 2.64
N ILE A 68 6.94 -0.41 2.19
CA ILE A 68 7.01 -1.84 1.83
C ILE A 68 6.04 -2.17 0.71
N VAL A 69 6.49 -3.03 -0.21
CA VAL A 69 5.68 -3.69 -1.23
C VAL A 69 6.00 -5.18 -1.21
N ARG A 70 4.99 -6.03 -1.16
CA ARG A 70 5.16 -7.49 -1.17
C ARG A 70 4.18 -8.15 -2.14
N LYS A 71 4.58 -9.28 -2.70
CA LYS A 71 3.71 -10.17 -3.48
C LYS A 71 3.15 -11.25 -2.55
N ALA A 72 1.85 -11.46 -2.62
CA ALA A 72 1.15 -12.51 -1.88
C ALA A 72 0.33 -13.38 -2.82
N SER A 73 0.09 -14.62 -2.43
CA SER A 73 -0.90 -15.49 -3.06
C SER A 73 -2.13 -15.56 -2.15
N ILE A 74 -3.31 -15.44 -2.74
CA ILE A 74 -4.59 -15.60 -2.05
C ILE A 74 -5.41 -16.62 -2.84
N ASN A 75 -5.66 -17.78 -2.28
CA ASN A 75 -6.36 -18.88 -2.95
C ASN A 75 -5.76 -19.23 -4.34
N GLY A 76 -4.45 -19.13 -4.48
CA GLY A 76 -3.72 -19.43 -5.71
C GLY A 76 -3.60 -18.24 -6.69
N GLU A 77 -4.27 -17.15 -6.43
CA GLU A 77 -4.17 -15.92 -7.23
C GLU A 77 -3.14 -14.96 -6.64
N TYR A 78 -2.28 -14.38 -7.47
CA TYR A 78 -1.26 -13.46 -7.01
C TYR A 78 -1.76 -12.03 -6.96
N MET A 79 -1.29 -11.27 -5.97
CA MET A 79 -1.47 -9.83 -5.88
C MET A 79 -0.24 -9.13 -5.31
N ILE A 80 -0.16 -7.84 -5.50
CA ILE A 80 0.85 -6.96 -4.91
C ILE A 80 0.19 -6.17 -3.77
N ILE A 81 0.80 -6.22 -2.60
CA ILE A 81 0.36 -5.49 -1.41
C ILE A 81 1.36 -4.38 -1.12
N GLY A 82 0.86 -3.14 -1.08
CA GLY A 82 1.62 -1.97 -0.63
C GLY A 82 1.23 -1.57 0.79
N VAL A 83 2.23 -1.16 1.58
CA VAL A 83 2.03 -0.56 2.89
C VAL A 83 2.71 0.80 2.93
N GLU A 84 1.98 1.81 3.36
CA GLU A 84 2.48 3.14 3.63
C GLU A 84 2.38 3.42 5.11
N HIS A 85 3.52 3.60 5.79
CA HIS A 85 3.54 4.01 7.20
C HIS A 85 3.38 5.53 7.30
N GLN A 86 2.43 5.98 8.09
CA GLN A 86 2.14 7.40 8.27
C GLN A 86 1.98 7.75 9.75
N SER A 87 2.73 8.72 10.22
CA SER A 87 2.65 9.23 11.61
C SER A 87 1.97 10.59 11.73
N THR A 88 1.60 11.20 10.61
CA THR A 88 0.91 12.50 10.56
C THR A 88 -0.26 12.44 9.60
N LEU A 89 -1.27 13.25 9.86
CA LEU A 89 -2.41 13.39 8.95
C LEU A 89 -1.98 14.00 7.62
N ASP A 90 -2.39 13.37 6.50
CA ASP A 90 -2.14 13.87 5.15
C ASP A 90 -3.45 13.83 4.34
N LYS A 91 -3.97 15.01 4.02
CA LYS A 91 -5.22 15.16 3.25
C LYS A 91 -5.11 14.64 1.82
N ASN A 92 -3.90 14.54 1.27
CA ASN A 92 -3.65 14.10 -0.09
C ASN A 92 -3.26 12.61 -0.16
N MET A 93 -3.38 11.86 0.94
CA MET A 93 -2.92 10.48 1.01
C MET A 93 -3.55 9.61 -0.08
N ILE A 94 -4.85 9.73 -0.33
CA ILE A 94 -5.52 8.94 -1.37
C ILE A 94 -4.93 9.18 -2.77
N ILE A 95 -4.60 10.42 -3.12
CA ILE A 95 -3.98 10.75 -4.41
C ILE A 95 -2.55 10.20 -4.49
N ARG A 96 -1.80 10.25 -3.38
CA ARG A 96 -0.46 9.67 -3.31
C ARG A 96 -0.50 8.15 -3.54
N ILE A 97 -1.40 7.46 -2.86
CA ILE A 97 -1.55 6.00 -3.00
C ILE A 97 -2.01 5.63 -4.41
N LEU A 98 -2.98 6.34 -4.98
CA LEU A 98 -3.41 6.16 -6.37
C LEU A 98 -2.21 6.26 -7.34
N ASN A 99 -1.37 7.28 -7.18
CA ASN A 99 -0.17 7.43 -8.01
C ASN A 99 0.79 6.25 -7.83
N TYR A 100 1.03 5.78 -6.60
CA TYR A 100 1.93 4.66 -6.35
C TYR A 100 1.40 3.33 -6.94
N ASP A 101 0.11 3.08 -6.79
CA ASP A 101 -0.52 1.88 -7.35
C ASP A 101 -0.49 1.91 -8.87
N ALA A 102 -0.77 3.09 -9.49
CA ALA A 102 -0.65 3.28 -10.93
C ALA A 102 0.78 2.99 -11.43
N GLN A 103 1.80 3.47 -10.72
CA GLN A 103 3.21 3.18 -11.06
C GLN A 103 3.52 1.67 -10.99
N LEU A 104 2.96 0.95 -10.03
CA LEU A 104 3.13 -0.50 -9.95
C LEU A 104 2.48 -1.22 -11.14
N TYR A 105 1.29 -0.80 -11.58
CA TYR A 105 0.66 -1.34 -12.79
C TYR A 105 1.49 -1.04 -14.04
N ILE A 106 1.93 0.21 -14.22
CA ILE A 106 2.76 0.63 -15.36
C ILE A 106 4.04 -0.20 -15.42
N ASN A 107 4.74 -0.36 -14.31
CA ASN A 107 5.98 -1.13 -14.26
C ASN A 107 5.78 -2.61 -14.64
N GLN A 108 4.66 -3.22 -14.27
CA GLN A 108 4.34 -4.58 -14.67
C GLN A 108 4.15 -4.68 -16.19
N VAL A 109 3.42 -3.74 -16.78
CA VAL A 109 3.15 -3.69 -18.24
C VAL A 109 4.44 -3.45 -19.02
N GLU A 110 5.26 -2.47 -18.65
CA GLU A 110 6.51 -2.14 -19.33
C GLU A 110 7.51 -3.28 -19.34
N ARG A 111 7.44 -4.17 -18.37
CA ARG A 111 8.30 -5.37 -18.29
C ARG A 111 7.75 -6.57 -19.03
N GLY A 112 6.61 -6.46 -19.68
CA GLY A 112 5.96 -7.58 -20.37
C GLY A 112 5.61 -8.75 -19.44
N LYS A 113 5.37 -8.46 -18.16
CA LYS A 113 4.97 -9.45 -17.16
C LYS A 113 3.46 -9.54 -17.07
N GLU A 114 2.98 -10.63 -16.48
CA GLU A 114 1.60 -10.72 -16.05
C GLU A 114 1.26 -9.60 -15.06
N VAL A 115 0.10 -8.96 -15.26
CA VAL A 115 -0.32 -7.84 -14.43
C VAL A 115 -1.14 -8.35 -13.24
N TYR A 116 -0.56 -8.28 -12.06
CA TYR A 116 -1.22 -8.65 -10.82
C TYR A 116 -1.95 -7.44 -10.22
N PRO A 117 -3.12 -7.66 -9.57
CA PRO A 117 -3.81 -6.60 -8.85
C PRO A 117 -2.94 -6.01 -7.74
N VAL A 118 -3.09 -4.71 -7.53
CA VAL A 118 -2.38 -3.95 -6.49
C VAL A 118 -3.38 -3.49 -5.45
N GLY A 119 -3.12 -3.79 -4.18
CA GLY A 119 -3.87 -3.29 -3.04
C GLY A 119 -2.94 -2.62 -2.03
N THR A 120 -3.23 -1.39 -1.64
CA THR A 120 -2.42 -0.64 -0.68
C THR A 120 -3.26 -0.19 0.51
N PHE A 121 -2.66 -0.22 1.70
CA PHE A 121 -3.24 0.36 2.91
C PHE A 121 -2.25 1.28 3.61
N VAL A 122 -2.79 2.18 4.43
CA VAL A 122 -2.01 3.05 5.32
C VAL A 122 -1.97 2.44 6.71
N PHE A 123 -0.78 2.25 7.25
CA PHE A 123 -0.55 1.94 8.65
C PHE A 123 -0.29 3.25 9.39
N TYR A 124 -1.33 3.73 10.08
CA TYR A 124 -1.30 5.03 10.73
C TYR A 124 -0.96 4.91 12.21
N THR A 125 0.10 5.60 12.63
CA THR A 125 0.59 5.61 14.02
C THR A 125 0.61 7.02 14.62
N GLY A 126 -0.23 7.92 14.10
CA GLY A 126 -0.30 9.29 14.63
C GLY A 126 -1.15 9.39 15.90
N ASP A 127 -0.92 10.45 16.68
CA ASP A 127 -1.62 10.72 17.93
C ASP A 127 -3.07 11.22 17.74
N LYS A 128 -3.42 11.67 16.54
CA LYS A 128 -4.74 12.20 16.21
C LYS A 128 -5.53 11.17 15.40
N GLU A 129 -6.81 11.10 15.62
CA GLU A 129 -7.69 10.27 14.80
C GLU A 129 -7.60 10.63 13.32
N TRP A 130 -7.67 9.62 12.45
CA TRP A 130 -7.69 9.83 11.00
C TRP A 130 -9.04 10.41 10.57
N THR A 131 -9.04 11.65 10.11
CA THR A 131 -10.26 12.41 9.75
C THR A 131 -10.41 12.67 8.26
N TYR A 132 -9.42 12.28 7.44
CA TYR A 132 -9.47 12.48 5.99
C TYR A 132 -10.21 11.34 5.26
N PRO A 133 -10.70 11.61 4.04
CA PRO A 133 -11.38 10.61 3.23
C PRO A 133 -10.58 9.32 3.08
N LYS A 134 -11.28 8.19 3.05
CA LYS A 134 -10.73 6.86 2.84
C LYS A 134 -11.07 6.30 1.45
N SER A 135 -11.63 7.14 0.57
CA SER A 135 -11.81 6.82 -0.84
C SER A 135 -11.62 8.05 -1.73
N LEU A 136 -11.36 7.81 -3.01
CA LEU A 136 -11.19 8.88 -3.98
C LEU A 136 -12.48 9.68 -4.15
N LYS A 137 -13.61 9.01 -4.28
CA LYS A 137 -14.90 9.67 -4.44
C LYS A 137 -15.25 10.57 -3.26
N GLU A 138 -14.98 10.13 -2.03
CA GLU A 138 -15.17 10.95 -0.82
C GLU A 138 -14.30 12.22 -0.82
N SER A 139 -13.16 12.19 -1.49
CA SER A 139 -12.22 13.32 -1.54
C SER A 139 -12.57 14.37 -2.61
N LEU A 140 -13.52 14.07 -3.50
CA LEU A 140 -13.85 14.86 -4.67
C LEU A 140 -15.27 15.44 -4.58
N LYS A 141 -15.46 16.58 -5.25
CA LYS A 141 -16.80 17.12 -5.54
C LYS A 141 -17.19 16.66 -6.94
N ILE A 142 -18.00 15.62 -7.01
CA ILE A 142 -18.39 14.97 -8.27
C ILE A 142 -19.78 15.49 -8.67
N PRO A 143 -19.98 16.02 -9.89
CA PRO A 143 -21.30 16.30 -10.41
C PRO A 143 -22.13 14.99 -10.48
N PRO A 144 -23.41 15.01 -10.07
CA PRO A 144 -24.22 13.78 -10.00
C PRO A 144 -24.25 12.99 -11.33
N GLU A 145 -24.23 13.67 -12.47
CA GLU A 145 -24.27 13.09 -13.80
C GLU A 145 -22.98 12.34 -14.16
N MET A 146 -21.87 12.60 -13.41
CA MET A 146 -20.58 11.99 -13.65
C MET A 146 -20.23 10.88 -12.65
N GLU A 147 -21.03 10.65 -11.64
CA GLU A 147 -20.70 9.77 -10.53
C GLU A 147 -20.43 8.32 -10.96
N GLU A 148 -21.17 7.81 -11.92
CA GLU A 148 -20.99 6.44 -12.45
C GLU A 148 -19.70 6.26 -13.28
N TYR A 149 -19.16 7.36 -13.82
CA TYR A 149 -17.95 7.35 -14.66
C TYR A 149 -16.67 7.60 -13.86
N ILE A 150 -16.77 8.00 -12.59
CA ILE A 150 -15.61 8.20 -11.74
C ILE A 150 -15.30 6.90 -10.99
N ASN A 151 -14.11 6.36 -11.24
CA ASN A 151 -13.63 5.21 -10.49
C ASN A 151 -13.34 5.58 -9.03
N ASP A 152 -13.76 4.72 -8.12
CA ASP A 152 -13.45 4.88 -6.72
C ASP A 152 -12.20 4.08 -6.35
N TRP A 153 -11.26 4.74 -5.69
CA TRP A 153 -10.05 4.13 -5.15
C TRP A 153 -10.16 4.08 -3.64
N LYS A 154 -10.24 2.90 -3.06
CA LYS A 154 -10.39 2.74 -1.61
C LYS A 154 -9.05 2.69 -0.92
N LEU A 155 -8.97 3.33 0.24
CA LEU A 155 -7.79 3.41 1.08
C LEU A 155 -8.10 2.87 2.48
N PRO A 156 -7.85 1.60 2.77
CA PRO A 156 -7.88 1.12 4.15
C PRO A 156 -6.85 1.87 4.99
N VAL A 157 -7.26 2.33 6.18
CA VAL A 157 -6.39 2.99 7.16
C VAL A 157 -6.55 2.25 8.48
N LEU A 158 -5.44 1.72 9.00
CA LEU A 158 -5.31 1.07 10.30
C LEU A 158 -4.74 2.03 11.32
#